data_8228028a7cf5df40d38feda4cffd526b
#
_entry.id   8228028a7cf5df40d38feda4cffd526b
#
_cell.length_a   1.000
_cell.length_b   1.000
_cell.length_c   1.000
_cell.angle_alpha   90.00
_cell.angle_beta   90.00
_cell.angle_gamma   90.00
#
_symmetry.space_group_name_H-M   'P 1'
#
loop_
_entity.id
_entity.type
_entity.pdbx_description
1 polymer ?
#
loop_
_entity_poly.entity_id
_entity_poly.type
_entity_poly.pdbx_seq_one_letter_code
_entity_poly.pdbx_strand_id
1 'polypeptide(L)'
;MWAGHASAIAGYAAGGWRFVAAVAGMRALDKASGQTATYDGSAWVVGTIKGAKLELAGSQVVGARGAAVANPVGGAVVDVEARAAIVAMLDRMRSHGLIAP
;
A
#
# COMPACT_ATOMS: atom_id res chain seq x y z
N MET A 1 20.96 20.98 -17.26
CA MET A 1 21.27 21.10 -15.84
C MET A 1 20.95 19.83 -15.05
N TRP A 2 19.82 19.22 -15.34
CA TRP A 2 19.38 17.98 -14.67
C TRP A 2 19.75 16.71 -15.42
N ALA A 3 20.37 16.85 -16.60
CA ALA A 3 20.76 15.68 -17.40
C ALA A 3 21.75 14.80 -16.63
N GLY A 4 21.55 13.50 -16.70
CA GLY A 4 22.37 12.53 -15.96
C GLY A 4 21.98 12.33 -14.51
N HIS A 5 20.96 13.04 -14.02
CA HIS A 5 20.51 12.96 -12.63
C HIS A 5 19.07 12.47 -12.51
N ALA A 6 18.63 11.63 -13.45
CA ALA A 6 17.29 11.06 -13.42
C ALA A 6 17.06 10.33 -12.09
N SER A 7 15.91 10.56 -11.50
CA SER A 7 15.50 9.99 -10.21
C SER A 7 16.37 10.37 -9.00
N ALA A 8 17.42 11.16 -9.18
CA ALA A 8 18.27 11.59 -8.06
C ALA A 8 17.53 12.57 -7.14
N ILE A 9 17.95 12.60 -5.88
CA ILE A 9 17.55 13.65 -4.95
C ILE A 9 18.42 14.86 -5.17
N ALA A 10 17.84 16.03 -5.36
CA ALA A 10 18.54 17.28 -5.56
C ALA A 10 18.31 18.22 -4.37
N GLY A 11 19.37 18.85 -3.91
CA GLY A 11 19.29 19.88 -2.88
C GLY A 11 20.03 21.14 -3.32
N TYR A 12 19.46 22.28 -3.03
CA TYR A 12 20.11 23.56 -3.28
C TYR A 12 20.79 24.06 -2.00
N ALA A 13 22.07 24.37 -2.13
CA ALA A 13 22.87 24.88 -1.02
C ALA A 13 23.72 26.06 -1.50
N ALA A 14 24.51 26.63 -0.60
CA ALA A 14 25.34 27.82 -0.88
C ALA A 14 26.29 27.61 -2.08
N GLY A 15 26.74 26.37 -2.33
CA GLY A 15 27.60 26.05 -3.47
C GLY A 15 26.84 25.67 -4.74
N GLY A 16 25.49 25.80 -4.77
CA GLY A 16 24.64 25.42 -5.89
C GLY A 16 23.91 24.11 -5.66
N TRP A 17 23.48 23.46 -6.73
CA TRP A 17 22.75 22.19 -6.67
C TRP A 17 23.67 21.02 -6.32
N ARG A 18 23.19 20.19 -5.43
CA ARG A 18 23.81 18.91 -5.09
C ARG A 18 22.84 17.79 -5.44
N PHE A 19 23.39 16.68 -5.94
CA PHE A 19 22.61 15.52 -6.36
C PHE A 19 23.08 14.28 -5.62
N VAL A 20 22.12 13.49 -5.13
CA VAL A 20 22.37 12.18 -4.54
C VAL A 20 21.65 11.16 -5.39
N ALA A 21 22.39 10.20 -5.94
CA ALA A 21 21.80 9.13 -6.73
C ALA A 21 20.84 8.31 -5.87
N ALA A 22 19.69 8.00 -6.42
CA ALA A 22 18.71 7.18 -5.70
C ALA A 22 19.19 5.73 -5.63
N VAL A 23 19.03 5.13 -4.48
CA VAL A 23 19.36 3.73 -4.21
C VAL A 23 18.08 3.04 -3.73
N ALA A 24 17.86 1.79 -4.18
CA ALA A 24 16.70 1.02 -3.79
C ALA A 24 16.56 1.00 -2.26
N GLY A 25 15.36 1.30 -1.78
CA GLY A 25 15.07 1.41 -0.36
C GLY A 25 15.15 2.82 0.21
N MET A 26 15.68 3.79 -0.52
CA MET A 26 15.64 5.19 -0.07
C MET A 26 14.21 5.67 0.08
N ARG A 27 13.96 6.46 1.12
CA ARG A 27 12.63 7.00 1.42
C ARG A 27 12.70 8.51 1.61
N ALA A 28 11.64 9.17 1.20
CA ALA A 28 11.50 10.61 1.38
C ALA A 28 10.02 10.94 1.57
N LEU A 29 9.74 12.08 2.19
CA LEU A 29 8.38 12.58 2.29
C LEU A 29 8.05 13.41 1.06
N ASP A 30 7.02 13.01 0.34
CA ASP A 30 6.44 13.87 -0.69
C ASP A 30 5.52 14.89 -0.03
N LYS A 31 5.95 16.13 0.04
CA LYS A 31 5.20 17.18 0.72
C LYS A 31 3.90 17.54 0.00
N ALA A 32 3.84 17.33 -1.31
CA ALA A 32 2.64 17.66 -2.07
C ALA A 32 1.47 16.74 -1.71
N SER A 33 1.75 15.44 -1.56
CA SER A 33 0.74 14.46 -1.17
C SER A 33 0.71 14.14 0.31
N GLY A 34 1.77 14.46 1.06
CA GLY A 34 1.93 14.07 2.45
C GLY A 34 2.28 12.60 2.62
N GLN A 35 2.65 11.91 1.55
CA GLN A 35 2.89 10.48 1.56
C GLN A 35 4.39 10.18 1.47
N THR A 36 4.77 8.98 1.90
CA THR A 36 6.15 8.52 1.77
C THR A 36 6.41 8.03 0.35
N ALA A 37 7.48 8.55 -0.25
CA ALA A 37 8.02 8.04 -1.51
C ALA A 37 9.16 7.09 -1.21
N THR A 38 9.19 5.95 -1.88
CA THR A 38 10.25 4.95 -1.75
C THR A 38 10.82 4.65 -3.13
N TYR A 39 12.13 4.65 -3.25
CA TYR A 39 12.79 4.28 -4.50
C TYR A 39 12.92 2.77 -4.59
N ASP A 40 12.39 2.18 -5.67
CA ASP A 40 12.34 0.72 -5.84
C ASP A 40 13.55 0.16 -6.60
N GLY A 41 14.46 1.01 -7.00
CA GLY A 41 15.62 0.68 -7.84
C GLY A 41 15.48 1.19 -9.28
N SER A 42 14.29 1.59 -9.68
CA SER A 42 14.00 2.14 -11.02
C SER A 42 13.24 3.45 -10.98
N ALA A 43 12.33 3.58 -10.03
CA ALA A 43 11.45 4.74 -9.93
C ALA A 43 11.08 5.04 -8.48
N TRP A 44 10.65 6.27 -8.24
CA TRP A 44 10.06 6.66 -6.97
C TRP A 44 8.58 6.28 -6.95
N VAL A 45 8.19 5.49 -5.95
CA VAL A 45 6.82 5.03 -5.76
C VAL A 45 6.25 5.77 -4.54
N VAL A 46 5.18 6.51 -4.74
CA VAL A 46 4.57 7.35 -3.70
C VAL A 46 3.32 6.68 -3.17
N GLY A 47 3.18 6.63 -1.85
CA GLY A 47 1.95 6.17 -1.20
C GLY A 47 1.82 4.67 -1.04
N THR A 48 2.79 3.88 -1.48
CA THR A 48 2.78 2.43 -1.27
C THR A 48 3.59 2.09 -0.03
N ILE A 49 2.97 1.37 0.89
CA ILE A 49 3.64 0.83 2.08
C ILE A 49 3.80 -0.67 1.87
N LYS A 50 5.04 -1.14 1.90
CA LYS A 50 5.34 -2.57 1.74
C LYS A 50 5.79 -3.14 3.07
N GLY A 51 5.21 -4.28 3.45
CA GLY A 51 5.56 -4.98 4.67
C GLY A 51 4.96 -6.38 4.66
N ALA A 52 5.40 -7.21 5.58
CA ALA A 52 4.85 -8.57 5.72
C ALA A 52 3.60 -8.57 6.60
N LYS A 53 3.51 -7.67 7.56
CA LYS A 53 2.38 -7.56 8.47
C LYS A 53 2.39 -6.19 9.14
N LEU A 54 1.25 -5.82 9.70
CA LEU A 54 1.12 -4.63 10.54
C LEU A 54 0.85 -5.08 11.97
N GLU A 55 1.68 -4.63 12.91
CA GLU A 55 1.50 -4.88 14.34
C GLU A 55 1.25 -3.56 15.08
N LEU A 56 0.30 -3.58 15.99
CA LEU A 56 0.03 -2.48 16.90
C LEU A 56 0.06 -3.01 18.34
N ALA A 57 0.85 -2.35 19.18
CA ALA A 57 1.03 -2.74 20.59
C ALA A 57 1.40 -4.22 20.75
N GLY A 58 2.27 -4.73 19.90
CA GLY A 58 2.71 -6.12 19.92
C GLY A 58 1.75 -7.14 19.35
N SER A 59 0.58 -6.71 18.88
CA SER A 59 -0.42 -7.60 18.28
C SER A 59 -0.53 -7.36 16.78
N GLN A 60 -0.58 -8.45 16.02
CA GLN A 60 -0.81 -8.36 14.57
C GLN A 60 -2.26 -7.95 14.30
N VAL A 61 -2.44 -6.91 13.47
CA VAL A 61 -3.76 -6.42 13.08
C VAL A 61 -4.04 -6.60 11.60
N VAL A 62 -3.00 -6.66 10.76
CA VAL A 62 -3.12 -6.98 9.33
C VAL A 62 -1.97 -7.89 8.97
N GLY A 63 -2.27 -8.99 8.32
CA GLY A 63 -1.27 -9.94 7.83
C GLY A 63 -1.35 -10.14 6.34
N ALA A 64 -0.92 -11.31 5.88
CA ALA A 64 -1.01 -11.68 4.48
C ALA A 64 -2.47 -11.71 4.02
N ARG A 65 -2.67 -11.46 2.72
CA ARG A 65 -4.01 -11.56 2.12
C ARG A 65 -4.57 -12.96 2.36
N GLY A 66 -5.80 -13.04 2.86
CA GLY A 66 -6.49 -14.31 3.03
C GLY A 66 -6.96 -14.90 1.71
N ALA A 67 -7.28 -16.19 1.73
CA ALA A 67 -7.88 -16.87 0.59
C ALA A 67 -9.27 -16.30 0.29
N ALA A 68 -9.76 -16.52 -0.92
CA ALA A 68 -11.12 -16.14 -1.30
C ALA A 68 -12.15 -16.87 -0.44
N VAL A 69 -13.20 -16.15 -0.08
CA VAL A 69 -14.35 -16.72 0.63
C VAL A 69 -15.57 -16.60 -0.28
N ALA A 70 -16.24 -17.72 -0.54
CA ALA A 70 -17.41 -17.73 -1.39
C ALA A 70 -18.59 -17.03 -0.69
N ASN A 71 -19.44 -16.41 -1.51
CA ASN A 71 -20.71 -15.88 -0.99
C ASN A 71 -21.62 -17.01 -0.55
N PRO A 72 -22.45 -16.80 0.50
CA PRO A 72 -23.37 -17.84 0.92
C PRO A 72 -24.44 -18.09 -0.14
N VAL A 73 -24.63 -19.36 -0.51
CA VAL A 73 -25.64 -19.79 -1.49
C VAL A 73 -26.25 -21.11 -1.04
N GLY A 74 -27.45 -21.41 -1.49
CA GLY A 74 -28.16 -22.66 -1.16
C GLY A 74 -28.67 -22.67 0.27
N GLY A 75 -28.98 -23.86 0.78
CA GLY A 75 -29.53 -24.10 2.10
C GLY A 75 -31.05 -24.10 2.12
N ALA A 76 -31.61 -24.79 3.14
CA ALA A 76 -33.06 -24.96 3.29
C ALA A 76 -33.75 -23.76 3.92
N VAL A 77 -33.06 -23.04 4.81
CA VAL A 77 -33.54 -21.82 5.45
C VAL A 77 -32.72 -20.65 4.98
N VAL A 78 -33.38 -19.66 4.39
CA VAL A 78 -32.72 -18.47 3.83
C VAL A 78 -33.16 -17.25 4.62
N ASP A 79 -32.19 -16.60 5.28
CA ASP A 79 -32.37 -15.26 5.85
C ASP A 79 -31.75 -14.27 4.86
N VAL A 80 -32.59 -13.58 4.09
CA VAL A 80 -32.15 -12.70 3.00
C VAL A 80 -31.32 -11.54 3.56
N GLU A 81 -31.74 -10.96 4.68
CA GLU A 81 -31.06 -9.83 5.30
C GLU A 81 -29.68 -10.25 5.81
N ALA A 82 -29.59 -11.40 6.48
CA ALA A 82 -28.32 -11.91 6.98
C ALA A 82 -27.35 -12.22 5.84
N ARG A 83 -27.82 -12.85 4.77
CA ARG A 83 -26.99 -13.10 3.58
C ARG A 83 -26.50 -11.82 2.93
N ALA A 84 -27.38 -10.83 2.79
CA ALA A 84 -27.00 -9.55 2.22
C ALA A 84 -25.93 -8.86 3.06
N ALA A 85 -26.03 -8.91 4.39
CA ALA A 85 -25.02 -8.37 5.29
C ALA A 85 -23.70 -9.11 5.17
N ILE A 86 -23.70 -10.44 5.09
CA ILE A 86 -22.47 -11.24 4.92
C ILE A 86 -21.80 -10.92 3.59
N VAL A 87 -22.56 -10.84 2.50
CA VAL A 87 -22.01 -10.50 1.18
C VAL A 87 -21.39 -9.10 1.22
N ALA A 88 -22.07 -8.14 1.83
CA ALA A 88 -21.55 -6.78 1.94
C ALA A 88 -20.23 -6.74 2.73
N MET A 89 -20.11 -7.50 3.82
CA MET A 89 -18.87 -7.61 4.58
C MET A 89 -17.75 -8.25 3.75
N LEU A 90 -18.04 -9.34 3.05
CA LEU A 90 -17.07 -10.00 2.18
C LEU A 90 -16.58 -9.07 1.06
N ASP A 91 -17.50 -8.30 0.47
CA ASP A 91 -17.14 -7.35 -0.57
C ASP A 91 -16.23 -6.25 -0.05
N ARG A 92 -16.45 -5.78 1.18
CA ARG A 92 -15.53 -4.83 1.82
C ARG A 92 -14.14 -5.45 2.03
N MET A 93 -14.07 -6.68 2.53
CA MET A 93 -12.81 -7.38 2.71
C MET A 93 -12.08 -7.57 1.37
N ARG A 94 -12.79 -7.91 0.30
CA ARG A 94 -12.24 -8.04 -1.05
C ARG A 94 -11.73 -6.69 -1.56
N SER A 95 -12.51 -5.62 -1.39
CA SER A 95 -12.11 -4.29 -1.88
C SER A 95 -10.88 -3.76 -1.16
N HIS A 96 -10.69 -4.11 0.12
CA HIS A 96 -9.48 -3.77 0.86
C HIS A 96 -8.31 -4.72 0.60
N GLY A 97 -8.54 -5.82 -0.11
CA GLY A 97 -7.51 -6.81 -0.39
C GLY A 97 -7.16 -7.71 0.80
N LEU A 98 -8.00 -7.75 1.84
CA LEU A 98 -7.79 -8.62 2.99
C LEU A 98 -7.99 -10.09 2.64
N ILE A 99 -8.88 -10.37 1.70
CA ILE A 99 -9.07 -11.69 1.08
C ILE A 99 -9.04 -11.55 -0.43
N ALA A 100 -8.78 -12.65 -1.12
CA ALA A 100 -8.80 -12.68 -2.59
C ALA A 100 -10.23 -12.50 -3.11
N PRO A 101 -10.39 -11.93 -4.31
CA PRO A 101 -11.70 -11.73 -4.93
C PRO A 101 -12.43 -13.05 -5.23
#